data_2726aed710ebe5ad0c8e3ed3daab8f1e
#
_entry.id   2726aed710ebe5ad0c8e3ed3daab8f1e
#
_cell.length_a   1.000
_cell.length_b   1.000
_cell.length_c   1.000
_cell.angle_alpha   90.00
_cell.angle_beta   90.00
_cell.angle_gamma   90.00
#
_symmetry.space_group_name_H-M   'P 1'
#
loop_
_entity.id
_entity.type
_entity.pdbx_description
1 polymer ?
#
loop_
_entity_poly.entity_id
_entity_poly.type
_entity_poly.pdbx_seq_one_letter_code
_entity_poly.pdbx_strand_id
1 'polypeptide(L)'
;MSLRYRQNSLTGGHRVITLLVLCLFGLCLSQPVWGQKKQRKPAQQEDRIFLDHADDLSYDDHVMPGVQRLKGNVRFRYQDSRLSCDSAYFNQRAKTFQAFGHVKVNRTGGITLSCARLTYNGFSQLIQARKRVVLTQPGRSLHCDSLDYNQATGQANYFGGRGRLVAGATTVLADVGDYNTNTKDANFSGNVIMQNPKYRITTPTLHYNTNTGVAHVQGKSVIHSAKGEVVHTN
;
A
#
# COMPACT_ATOMS: atom_id res chain seq x y z
N MET A 1 -1.89 30.15 -6.61
CA MET A 1 -2.63 30.02 -7.87
C MET A 1 -2.81 28.52 -8.14
N SER A 2 -4.02 27.99 -8.06
CA SER A 2 -4.29 26.57 -8.30
C SER A 2 -4.68 26.38 -9.77
N LEU A 3 -3.84 25.69 -10.54
CA LEU A 3 -4.19 25.28 -11.90
C LEU A 3 -5.01 24.00 -11.83
N ARG A 4 -6.29 24.07 -12.16
CA ARG A 4 -7.15 22.89 -12.35
C ARG A 4 -6.95 22.38 -13.78
N TYR A 5 -6.30 21.24 -13.93
CA TYR A 5 -6.26 20.56 -15.20
C TYR A 5 -7.31 19.45 -15.26
N ARG A 6 -8.32 19.63 -16.12
CA ARG A 6 -9.36 18.65 -16.39
C ARG A 6 -8.94 17.80 -17.59
N GLN A 7 -8.75 16.51 -17.42
CA GLN A 7 -8.67 15.60 -18.54
C GLN A 7 -10.02 15.57 -19.26
N ASN A 8 -10.07 16.12 -20.46
CA ASN A 8 -11.19 15.84 -21.35
C ASN A 8 -11.11 14.38 -21.79
N SER A 9 -12.07 13.59 -21.34
CA SER A 9 -12.27 12.20 -21.72
C SER A 9 -12.68 12.13 -23.19
N LEU A 10 -11.82 11.57 -24.03
CA LEU A 10 -12.27 10.90 -25.23
C LEU A 10 -12.70 9.50 -24.82
N THR A 11 -13.94 9.22 -25.09
CA THR A 11 -14.71 8.00 -24.86
C THR A 11 -13.94 6.71 -25.19
N GLY A 12 -13.88 5.81 -24.22
CA GLY A 12 -13.47 4.42 -24.43
C GLY A 12 -12.47 3.91 -23.38
N GLY A 13 -12.93 3.50 -22.20
CA GLY A 13 -12.05 2.81 -21.24
C GLY A 13 -12.30 3.07 -19.76
N HIS A 14 -13.50 3.45 -19.36
CA HIS A 14 -13.82 3.87 -17.99
C HIS A 14 -13.96 2.74 -16.94
N ARG A 15 -13.31 1.58 -17.07
CA ARG A 15 -13.49 0.48 -16.09
C ARG A 15 -12.27 0.04 -15.29
N VAL A 16 -11.13 0.68 -15.40
CA VAL A 16 -9.89 0.15 -14.79
C VAL A 16 -9.33 0.99 -13.63
N ILE A 17 -9.83 2.20 -13.38
CA ILE A 17 -9.21 3.12 -12.40
C ILE A 17 -9.76 2.97 -10.97
N THR A 18 -10.89 2.29 -10.77
CA THR A 18 -11.59 2.27 -9.47
C THR A 18 -11.11 1.22 -8.47
N LEU A 19 -10.09 0.41 -8.76
CA LEU A 19 -9.75 -0.80 -7.98
C LEU A 19 -8.44 -0.73 -7.18
N LEU A 20 -7.96 0.47 -6.85
CA LEU A 20 -6.56 0.63 -6.48
C LEU A 20 -6.18 0.36 -5.06
N VAL A 21 -7.09 0.41 -4.14
CA VAL A 21 -6.78 0.24 -2.72
C VAL A 21 -7.84 -0.54 -1.96
N LEU A 22 -8.98 -0.83 -2.58
CA LEU A 22 -10.06 -1.61 -1.95
C LEU A 22 -9.69 -3.06 -1.64
N CYS A 23 -8.53 -3.53 -2.09
CA CYS A 23 -8.11 -4.92 -1.92
C CYS A 23 -7.27 -5.21 -0.69
N LEU A 24 -6.98 -4.26 0.19
CA LEU A 24 -6.30 -4.62 1.43
C LEU A 24 -7.26 -5.11 2.53
N PHE A 25 -8.55 -4.74 2.50
CA PHE A 25 -9.54 -5.30 3.45
C PHE A 25 -10.97 -5.21 2.89
N GLY A 26 -11.65 -6.36 2.89
CA GLY A 26 -12.96 -6.57 2.31
C GLY A 26 -14.07 -5.68 2.85
N LEU A 27 -14.84 -5.11 1.93
CA LEU A 27 -16.19 -4.63 2.18
C LEU A 27 -17.16 -5.42 1.28
N CYS A 28 -17.95 -6.29 1.89
CA CYS A 28 -19.11 -6.91 1.30
C CYS A 28 -20.21 -5.87 1.09
N LEU A 29 -20.56 -5.60 -0.17
CA LEU A 29 -21.83 -4.96 -0.52
C LEU A 29 -22.93 -6.01 -0.55
N SER A 30 -23.90 -5.89 0.36
CA SER A 30 -25.11 -6.70 0.40
C SER A 30 -26.08 -6.29 -0.70
N GLN A 31 -26.42 -7.22 -1.58
CA GLN A 31 -27.56 -7.11 -2.51
C GLN A 31 -28.72 -7.97 -1.94
N PRO A 32 -29.97 -7.52 -1.98
CA PRO A 32 -31.09 -8.35 -1.54
C PRO A 32 -31.49 -9.32 -2.65
N VAL A 33 -31.36 -10.60 -2.37
CA VAL A 33 -31.95 -11.66 -3.23
C VAL A 33 -32.98 -12.44 -2.42
N TRP A 34 -34.20 -12.37 -2.84
CA TRP A 34 -35.27 -13.24 -2.37
C TRP A 34 -35.05 -14.67 -2.89
N GLY A 35 -34.91 -15.60 -1.96
CA GLY A 35 -34.80 -17.02 -2.26
C GLY A 35 -34.33 -17.78 -1.03
N GLN A 36 -35.28 -18.34 -0.25
CA GLN A 36 -34.96 -19.20 0.89
C GLN A 36 -34.32 -20.52 0.43
N LYS A 37 -33.00 -20.58 0.40
CA LYS A 37 -32.23 -21.83 0.57
C LYS A 37 -31.48 -21.71 1.89
N LYS A 38 -31.65 -22.72 2.76
CA LYS A 38 -30.95 -22.88 4.04
C LYS A 38 -29.46 -22.59 3.84
N GLN A 39 -29.04 -21.36 4.07
CA GLN A 39 -27.64 -20.97 4.01
C GLN A 39 -26.94 -21.59 5.19
N ARG A 40 -26.02 -22.53 4.93
CA ARG A 40 -24.93 -22.82 5.87
C ARG A 40 -24.30 -21.48 6.20
N LYS A 41 -24.29 -21.10 7.48
CA LYS A 41 -23.53 -19.92 7.94
C LYS A 41 -22.16 -20.00 7.30
N PRO A 42 -21.68 -18.93 6.58
CA PRO A 42 -20.30 -18.91 6.17
C PRO A 42 -19.48 -19.11 7.44
N ALA A 43 -18.55 -20.06 7.41
CA ALA A 43 -17.61 -20.25 8.50
C ALA A 43 -17.06 -18.86 8.82
N GLN A 44 -17.22 -18.40 10.07
CA GLN A 44 -16.60 -17.17 10.54
C GLN A 44 -15.13 -17.32 10.17
N GLN A 45 -14.67 -16.51 9.22
CA GLN A 45 -13.29 -16.50 8.79
C GLN A 45 -12.51 -16.10 10.03
N GLU A 46 -11.89 -17.12 10.67
CA GLU A 46 -11.22 -16.93 11.95
C GLU A 46 -10.13 -15.88 11.74
N ASP A 47 -10.20 -14.80 12.49
CA ASP A 47 -9.25 -13.70 12.49
C ASP A 47 -7.96 -14.11 13.21
N ARG A 48 -7.42 -15.28 12.80
CA ARG A 48 -6.26 -15.93 13.38
C ARG A 48 -5.13 -16.00 12.37
N ILE A 49 -3.93 -15.74 12.87
CA ILE A 49 -2.68 -15.96 12.15
C ILE A 49 -2.28 -17.42 12.36
N PHE A 50 -2.08 -18.16 11.28
CA PHE A 50 -1.62 -19.55 11.29
C PHE A 50 -0.13 -19.59 10.95
N LEU A 51 0.65 -20.27 11.77
CA LEU A 51 2.03 -20.65 11.47
C LEU A 51 2.00 -21.91 10.62
N ASP A 52 2.43 -21.82 9.38
CA ASP A 52 2.50 -22.97 8.48
C ASP A 52 3.85 -23.69 8.57
N HIS A 53 4.95 -22.96 8.86
CA HIS A 53 6.29 -23.52 8.96
C HIS A 53 7.27 -22.61 9.72
N ALA A 54 8.17 -23.21 10.46
CA ALA A 54 9.43 -22.65 10.94
C ALA A 54 10.39 -23.82 11.19
N ASP A 55 11.69 -23.64 10.93
CA ASP A 55 12.69 -24.67 11.22
C ASP A 55 12.92 -24.80 12.74
N ASP A 56 12.84 -23.68 13.46
CA ASP A 56 12.99 -23.61 14.93
C ASP A 56 11.93 -22.70 15.54
N LEU A 57 11.36 -23.12 16.65
CA LEU A 57 10.43 -22.36 17.48
C LEU A 57 10.92 -22.41 18.91
N SER A 58 11.22 -21.25 19.48
CA SER A 58 11.61 -21.09 20.87
C SER A 58 10.72 -20.10 21.60
N TYR A 59 10.58 -20.33 22.89
CA TYR A 59 9.77 -19.54 23.79
C TYR A 59 10.53 -19.34 25.11
N ASP A 60 10.72 -18.10 25.51
CA ASP A 60 11.42 -17.76 26.76
C ASP A 60 10.63 -16.65 27.47
N ASP A 61 9.80 -17.07 28.43
CA ASP A 61 8.96 -16.16 29.21
C ASP A 61 9.76 -15.26 30.17
N HIS A 62 10.99 -15.63 30.53
CA HIS A 62 11.83 -14.80 31.39
C HIS A 62 12.44 -13.63 30.65
N VAL A 63 12.73 -13.79 29.35
CA VAL A 63 13.36 -12.76 28.53
C VAL A 63 12.32 -11.93 27.77
N MET A 64 11.33 -12.58 27.18
CA MET A 64 10.28 -11.92 26.38
C MET A 64 8.92 -12.60 26.65
N PRO A 65 8.20 -12.19 27.70
CA PRO A 65 6.93 -12.82 28.07
C PRO A 65 5.90 -12.85 26.95
N GLY A 66 5.38 -14.04 26.66
CA GLY A 66 4.35 -14.26 25.64
C GLY A 66 4.84 -14.15 24.19
N VAL A 67 6.15 -14.03 23.93
CA VAL A 67 6.72 -13.93 22.60
C VAL A 67 7.26 -15.27 22.12
N GLN A 68 6.75 -15.74 20.98
CA GLN A 68 7.30 -16.85 20.24
C GLN A 68 8.37 -16.33 19.27
N ARG A 69 9.54 -16.95 19.31
CA ARG A 69 10.68 -16.67 18.40
C ARG A 69 10.75 -17.78 17.38
N LEU A 70 10.70 -17.42 16.13
CA LEU A 70 10.68 -18.32 14.99
C LEU A 70 11.89 -18.06 14.11
N LYS A 71 12.59 -19.11 13.67
CA LYS A 71 13.75 -19.01 12.82
C LYS A 71 13.70 -20.04 11.70
N GLY A 72 14.26 -19.65 10.56
CA GLY A 72 14.45 -20.47 9.37
C GLY A 72 13.13 -20.75 8.63
N ASN A 73 13.09 -20.36 7.35
CA ASN A 73 11.97 -20.64 6.44
C ASN A 73 10.58 -20.35 7.00
N VAL A 74 10.46 -19.29 7.80
CA VAL A 74 9.22 -18.98 8.52
C VAL A 74 8.11 -18.64 7.53
N ARG A 75 6.95 -19.29 7.67
CA ARG A 75 5.79 -19.09 6.82
C ARG A 75 4.53 -18.95 7.65
N PHE A 76 3.78 -17.89 7.35
CA PHE A 76 2.49 -17.63 7.98
C PHE A 76 1.39 -17.47 6.93
N ARG A 77 0.18 -17.79 7.37
CA ARG A 77 -1.05 -17.54 6.62
C ARG A 77 -2.02 -16.76 7.49
N TYR A 78 -2.59 -15.72 6.90
CA TYR A 78 -3.63 -14.90 7.51
C TYR A 78 -4.64 -14.51 6.45
N GLN A 79 -5.88 -14.94 6.60
CA GLN A 79 -6.94 -14.75 5.60
C GLN A 79 -6.47 -15.18 4.20
N ASP A 80 -6.45 -14.24 3.23
CA ASP A 80 -6.02 -14.43 1.84
C ASP A 80 -4.53 -14.12 1.61
N SER A 81 -3.80 -13.83 2.67
CA SER A 81 -2.39 -13.44 2.62
C SER A 81 -1.47 -14.55 3.10
N ARG A 82 -0.31 -14.68 2.45
CA ARG A 82 0.80 -15.55 2.85
C ARG A 82 2.04 -14.71 3.05
N LEU A 83 2.69 -14.89 4.20
CA LEU A 83 3.94 -14.23 4.55
C LEU A 83 5.06 -15.26 4.65
N SER A 84 6.22 -14.92 4.11
CA SER A 84 7.48 -15.66 4.35
C SER A 84 8.57 -14.71 4.81
N CYS A 85 9.49 -15.19 5.66
CA CYS A 85 10.65 -14.44 6.15
C CYS A 85 11.72 -15.39 6.73
N ASP A 86 12.89 -14.85 7.06
CA ASP A 86 13.96 -15.65 7.65
C ASP A 86 13.71 -15.91 9.14
N SER A 87 13.16 -14.93 9.87
CA SER A 87 12.82 -15.06 11.27
C SER A 87 11.66 -14.15 11.66
N ALA A 88 10.99 -14.47 12.76
CA ALA A 88 9.89 -13.67 13.26
C ALA A 88 9.77 -13.71 14.79
N TYR A 89 9.21 -12.65 15.35
CA TYR A 89 8.67 -12.60 16.69
C TYR A 89 7.15 -12.47 16.62
N PHE A 90 6.46 -13.31 17.35
CA PHE A 90 5.00 -13.32 17.38
C PHE A 90 4.49 -13.32 18.81
N ASN A 91 3.63 -12.38 19.16
CA ASN A 91 2.94 -12.34 20.44
C ASN A 91 1.43 -12.32 20.18
N GLN A 92 0.79 -13.45 20.42
CA GLN A 92 -0.64 -13.62 20.16
C GLN A 92 -1.51 -12.75 21.09
N ARG A 93 -1.13 -12.62 22.37
CA ARG A 93 -1.86 -11.80 23.35
C ARG A 93 -1.77 -10.30 23.03
N ALA A 94 -0.57 -9.82 22.70
CA ALA A 94 -0.32 -8.44 22.30
C ALA A 94 -0.74 -8.16 20.86
N LYS A 95 -1.17 -9.18 20.11
CA LYS A 95 -1.49 -9.09 18.67
C LYS A 95 -0.37 -8.41 17.86
N THR A 96 0.89 -8.66 18.22
CA THR A 96 2.04 -8.09 17.53
C THR A 96 2.80 -9.16 16.76
N PHE A 97 3.30 -8.74 15.60
CA PHE A 97 4.10 -9.57 14.72
C PHE A 97 5.26 -8.77 14.17
N GLN A 98 6.45 -9.34 14.19
CA GLN A 98 7.65 -8.73 13.58
C GLN A 98 8.35 -9.78 12.73
N ALA A 99 8.55 -9.50 11.46
CA ALA A 99 9.27 -10.34 10.50
C ALA A 99 10.58 -9.69 10.10
N PHE A 100 11.61 -10.49 9.93
CA PHE A 100 12.96 -10.06 9.59
C PHE A 100 13.56 -10.94 8.49
N GLY A 101 14.32 -10.30 7.61
CA GLY A 101 15.05 -10.93 6.52
C GLY A 101 14.12 -11.46 5.41
N HIS A 102 14.39 -11.10 4.17
CA HIS A 102 13.66 -11.55 2.97
C HIS A 102 12.14 -11.61 3.12
N VAL A 103 11.60 -10.62 3.85
CA VAL A 103 10.15 -10.58 4.11
C VAL A 103 9.40 -10.43 2.80
N LYS A 104 8.46 -11.34 2.55
CA LYS A 104 7.58 -11.30 1.39
C LYS A 104 6.16 -11.63 1.81
N VAL A 105 5.24 -10.73 1.48
CA VAL A 105 3.81 -10.93 1.64
C VAL A 105 3.18 -11.06 0.26
N ASN A 106 2.45 -12.13 0.04
CA ASN A 106 1.65 -12.32 -1.17
C ASN A 106 0.19 -12.39 -0.77
N ARG A 107 -0.63 -11.64 -1.48
CA ARG A 107 -2.06 -11.61 -1.30
C ARG A 107 -2.77 -11.95 -2.61
N THR A 108 -3.97 -12.51 -2.51
CA THR A 108 -4.82 -12.71 -3.70
C THR A 108 -5.04 -11.39 -4.45
N GLY A 109 -5.31 -11.49 -5.76
CA GLY A 109 -5.39 -10.29 -6.61
C GLY A 109 -4.06 -9.74 -7.11
N GLY A 110 -2.94 -10.49 -6.95
CA GLY A 110 -1.63 -10.12 -7.47
C GLY A 110 -0.91 -9.01 -6.68
N ILE A 111 -1.27 -8.84 -5.40
CA ILE A 111 -0.62 -7.88 -4.52
C ILE A 111 0.57 -8.54 -3.85
N THR A 112 1.74 -7.93 -3.94
CA THR A 112 2.95 -8.39 -3.26
C THR A 112 3.64 -7.24 -2.53
N LEU A 113 4.14 -7.52 -1.32
CA LEU A 113 5.00 -6.60 -0.57
C LEU A 113 6.29 -7.33 -0.25
N SER A 114 7.43 -6.72 -0.53
CA SER A 114 8.73 -7.19 -0.06
C SER A 114 9.48 -6.11 0.69
N CYS A 115 10.23 -6.50 1.73
CA CYS A 115 11.04 -5.59 2.54
C CYS A 115 12.05 -6.39 3.39
N ALA A 116 12.95 -5.70 4.08
CA ALA A 116 13.86 -6.38 5.00
C ALA A 116 13.24 -6.61 6.38
N ARG A 117 12.30 -5.76 6.80
CA ARG A 117 11.60 -5.86 8.09
C ARG A 117 10.16 -5.43 7.95
N LEU A 118 9.25 -6.16 8.58
CA LEU A 118 7.84 -5.82 8.68
C LEU A 118 7.39 -5.95 10.12
N THR A 119 6.67 -4.95 10.61
CA THR A 119 6.02 -4.96 11.92
C THR A 119 4.52 -4.78 11.73
N TYR A 120 3.73 -5.53 12.46
CA TYR A 120 2.29 -5.39 12.54
C TYR A 120 1.85 -5.27 13.99
N ASN A 121 0.97 -4.31 14.28
CA ASN A 121 0.30 -4.15 15.54
C ASN A 121 -1.22 -4.26 15.32
N GLY A 122 -1.83 -5.32 15.83
CA GLY A 122 -3.24 -5.62 15.62
C GLY A 122 -4.20 -4.72 16.39
N PHE A 123 -3.75 -4.05 17.46
CA PHE A 123 -4.59 -3.08 18.19
C PHE A 123 -4.70 -1.76 17.43
N SER A 124 -3.58 -1.24 16.94
CA SER A 124 -3.57 -0.01 16.14
C SER A 124 -3.82 -0.25 14.66
N GLN A 125 -3.87 -1.52 14.24
CA GLN A 125 -3.99 -1.94 12.85
C GLN A 125 -2.91 -1.32 11.93
N LEU A 126 -1.71 -1.09 12.50
CA LEU A 126 -0.60 -0.46 11.83
C LEU A 126 0.37 -1.51 11.28
N ILE A 127 0.64 -1.42 10.00
CA ILE A 127 1.69 -2.16 9.29
C ILE A 127 2.84 -1.20 9.01
N GLN A 128 4.06 -1.62 9.32
CA GLN A 128 5.28 -0.86 9.07
C GLN A 128 6.28 -1.72 8.32
N ALA A 129 6.58 -1.36 7.09
CA ALA A 129 7.61 -2.00 6.27
C ALA A 129 8.85 -1.11 6.18
N ARG A 130 10.04 -1.70 6.30
CA ARG A 130 11.31 -0.98 6.37
C ARG A 130 12.38 -1.65 5.51
N LYS A 131 13.20 -0.80 4.91
CA LYS A 131 14.34 -1.11 4.06
C LYS A 131 13.98 -1.87 2.80
N ARG A 132 14.24 -1.22 1.66
CA ARG A 132 14.01 -1.76 0.32
C ARG A 132 12.58 -2.25 0.14
N VAL A 133 11.64 -1.41 0.49
CA VAL A 133 10.21 -1.72 0.38
C VAL A 133 9.81 -1.68 -1.09
N VAL A 134 9.23 -2.77 -1.58
CA VAL A 134 8.61 -2.86 -2.90
C VAL A 134 7.19 -3.38 -2.72
N LEU A 135 6.22 -2.54 -3.02
CA LEU A 135 4.81 -2.90 -3.08
C LEU A 135 4.39 -2.97 -4.55
N THR A 136 3.89 -4.11 -4.97
CA THR A 136 3.40 -4.31 -6.34
C THR A 136 1.93 -4.69 -6.31
N GLN A 137 1.18 -4.13 -7.25
CA GLN A 137 -0.21 -4.43 -7.54
C GLN A 137 -0.40 -4.48 -9.05
N PRO A 138 -1.46 -5.06 -9.59
CA PRO A 138 -1.71 -5.03 -11.03
C PRO A 138 -1.68 -3.60 -11.59
N GLY A 139 -0.77 -3.37 -12.54
CA GLY A 139 -0.56 -2.06 -13.18
C GLY A 139 0.13 -0.99 -12.34
N ARG A 140 0.65 -1.31 -11.13
CA ARG A 140 1.29 -0.33 -10.23
C ARG A 140 2.39 -0.93 -9.39
N SER A 141 3.39 -0.09 -9.07
CA SER A 141 4.41 -0.44 -8.10
C SER A 141 4.89 0.80 -7.34
N LEU A 142 5.20 0.61 -6.06
CA LEU A 142 5.85 1.60 -5.20
C LEU A 142 7.18 1.01 -4.73
N HIS A 143 8.26 1.75 -4.94
CA HIS A 143 9.58 1.47 -4.39
C HIS A 143 9.94 2.59 -3.42
N CYS A 144 10.25 2.28 -2.17
CA CYS A 144 10.64 3.25 -1.14
C CYS A 144 11.52 2.59 -0.08
N ASP A 145 12.05 3.38 0.85
CA ASP A 145 12.77 2.82 2.00
C ASP A 145 11.81 2.37 3.11
N SER A 146 10.85 3.19 3.44
CA SER A 146 9.92 2.99 4.55
C SER A 146 8.48 3.22 4.11
N LEU A 147 7.57 2.36 4.55
CA LEU A 147 6.14 2.45 4.30
C LEU A 147 5.38 2.11 5.58
N ASP A 148 4.50 3.02 6.00
CA ASP A 148 3.52 2.81 7.06
C ASP A 148 2.12 2.76 6.46
N TYR A 149 1.32 1.79 6.90
CA TYR A 149 -0.08 1.68 6.48
C TYR A 149 -0.97 1.41 7.69
N ASN A 150 -1.88 2.33 7.95
CA ASN A 150 -2.90 2.17 8.97
C ASN A 150 -4.19 1.66 8.32
N GLN A 151 -4.57 0.44 8.65
CA GLN A 151 -5.73 -0.24 8.07
C GLN A 151 -7.06 0.36 8.55
N ALA A 152 -7.09 0.87 9.79
CA ALA A 152 -8.30 1.46 10.36
C ALA A 152 -8.68 2.79 9.68
N THR A 153 -7.68 3.59 9.30
CA THR A 153 -7.90 4.90 8.67
C THR A 153 -7.76 4.87 7.16
N GLY A 154 -7.17 3.79 6.61
CA GLY A 154 -6.83 3.71 5.20
C GLY A 154 -5.67 4.61 4.77
N GLN A 155 -4.88 5.12 5.72
CA GLN A 155 -3.77 6.02 5.45
C GLN A 155 -2.47 5.24 5.23
N ALA A 156 -1.81 5.50 4.09
CA ALA A 156 -0.50 4.98 3.75
C ALA A 156 0.50 6.13 3.61
N ASN A 157 1.70 5.99 4.20
CA ASN A 157 2.75 6.99 4.14
C ASN A 157 4.07 6.32 3.79
N TYR A 158 4.78 6.81 2.75
CA TYR A 158 6.16 6.40 2.49
C TYR A 158 7.13 7.56 2.75
N PHE A 159 8.32 7.22 3.22
CA PHE A 159 9.36 8.18 3.63
C PHE A 159 10.74 7.51 3.73
N GLY A 160 11.74 8.25 4.17
CA GLY A 160 13.10 7.74 4.42
C GLY A 160 14.00 7.76 3.19
N GLY A 161 13.66 8.54 2.17
CA GLY A 161 14.39 8.69 0.93
C GLY A 161 13.46 8.76 -0.26
N ARG A 162 14.02 8.97 -1.44
CA ARG A 162 13.23 9.16 -2.64
C ARG A 162 12.43 7.93 -3.03
N GLY A 163 11.11 8.04 -2.98
CA GLY A 163 10.19 7.01 -3.45
C GLY A 163 9.92 7.12 -4.94
N ARG A 164 9.59 5.99 -5.55
CA ARG A 164 9.19 5.88 -6.96
C ARG A 164 7.87 5.12 -7.05
N LEU A 165 6.82 5.84 -7.42
CA LEU A 165 5.52 5.27 -7.76
C LEU A 165 5.38 5.15 -9.27
N VAL A 166 4.99 3.99 -9.76
CA VAL A 166 4.62 3.76 -11.16
C VAL A 166 3.16 3.34 -11.21
N ALA A 167 2.36 3.98 -12.05
CA ALA A 167 0.96 3.67 -12.25
C ALA A 167 0.62 3.77 -13.75
N GLY A 168 0.53 2.63 -14.42
CA GLY A 168 0.42 2.58 -15.87
C GLY A 168 1.60 3.31 -16.53
N ALA A 169 1.31 4.32 -17.34
CA ALA A 169 2.33 5.14 -18.02
C ALA A 169 2.81 6.33 -17.17
N THR A 170 2.31 6.50 -15.94
CA THR A 170 2.68 7.61 -15.06
C THR A 170 3.71 7.16 -14.04
N THR A 171 4.78 7.93 -13.88
CA THR A 171 5.77 7.77 -12.82
C THR A 171 5.79 9.03 -11.96
N VAL A 172 5.78 8.85 -10.63
CA VAL A 172 5.98 9.93 -9.65
C VAL A 172 7.21 9.60 -8.83
N LEU A 173 8.12 10.56 -8.73
CA LEU A 173 9.27 10.55 -7.82
C LEU A 173 9.05 11.64 -6.79
N ALA A 174 9.21 11.34 -5.50
CA ALA A 174 9.12 12.30 -4.41
C ALA A 174 9.84 11.78 -3.18
N ASP A 175 10.24 12.67 -2.27
CA ASP A 175 10.95 12.27 -1.06
C ASP A 175 9.99 11.67 -0.01
N VAL A 176 8.75 12.17 0.01
CA VAL A 176 7.67 11.71 0.88
C VAL A 176 6.38 11.63 0.06
N GLY A 177 5.57 10.65 0.35
CA GLY A 177 4.22 10.58 -0.19
C GLY A 177 3.25 9.95 0.80
N ASP A 178 2.04 10.47 0.81
CA ASP A 178 0.92 9.89 1.51
C ASP A 178 -0.25 9.60 0.57
N TYR A 179 -1.04 8.62 0.92
CA TYR A 179 -2.22 8.23 0.16
C TYR A 179 -3.33 7.78 1.10
N ASN A 180 -4.49 8.38 0.93
CA ASN A 180 -5.69 7.94 1.63
C ASN A 180 -6.52 7.03 0.74
N THR A 181 -6.67 5.79 1.17
CA THR A 181 -7.38 4.74 0.44
C THR A 181 -8.88 4.97 0.35
N ASN A 182 -9.46 5.78 1.26
CA ASN A 182 -10.88 6.08 1.31
C ASN A 182 -11.23 7.27 0.40
N THR A 183 -10.50 8.39 0.53
CA THR A 183 -10.74 9.62 -0.25
C THR A 183 -10.10 9.59 -1.63
N LYS A 184 -9.14 8.68 -1.86
CA LYS A 184 -8.33 8.55 -3.08
C LYS A 184 -7.37 9.73 -3.32
N ASP A 185 -7.10 10.49 -2.28
CA ASP A 185 -6.15 11.60 -2.32
C ASP A 185 -4.72 11.09 -2.08
N ALA A 186 -3.83 11.55 -2.93
CA ALA A 186 -2.39 11.34 -2.82
C ALA A 186 -1.70 12.70 -2.71
N ASN A 187 -0.80 12.84 -1.74
CA ASN A 187 0.04 14.02 -1.59
C ASN A 187 1.50 13.59 -1.69
N PHE A 188 2.26 14.33 -2.46
CA PHE A 188 3.69 14.11 -2.66
C PHE A 188 4.43 15.40 -2.32
N SER A 189 5.53 15.28 -1.61
CA SER A 189 6.36 16.40 -1.23
C SER A 189 7.85 16.08 -1.29
N GLY A 190 8.65 17.13 -1.48
CA GLY A 190 10.10 17.04 -1.63
C GLY A 190 10.51 16.57 -3.03
N ASN A 191 11.05 17.51 -3.83
CA ASN A 191 11.63 17.24 -5.15
C ASN A 191 10.71 16.41 -6.06
N VAL A 192 9.43 16.76 -6.11
CA VAL A 192 8.43 15.99 -6.84
C VAL A 192 8.66 16.10 -8.34
N ILE A 193 8.75 14.96 -9.00
CA ILE A 193 8.75 14.85 -10.47
C ILE A 193 7.64 13.88 -10.84
N MET A 194 6.62 14.36 -11.52
CA MET A 194 5.60 13.54 -12.16
C MET A 194 5.83 13.51 -13.66
N GLN A 195 5.84 12.34 -14.25
CA GLN A 195 6.04 12.16 -15.68
C GLN A 195 5.03 11.16 -16.25
N ASN A 196 4.43 11.53 -17.35
CA ASN A 196 3.61 10.67 -18.20
C ASN A 196 3.86 11.03 -19.68
N PRO A 197 3.26 10.34 -20.67
CA PRO A 197 3.47 10.65 -22.09
C PRO A 197 3.09 12.06 -22.53
N LYS A 198 2.26 12.77 -21.75
CA LYS A 198 1.76 14.10 -22.12
C LYS A 198 2.48 15.24 -21.41
N TYR A 199 2.98 15.00 -20.18
CA TYR A 199 3.59 16.04 -19.35
C TYR A 199 4.73 15.50 -18.52
N ARG A 200 5.65 16.43 -18.22
CA ARG A 200 6.61 16.33 -17.12
C ARG A 200 6.39 17.52 -16.18
N ILE A 201 6.10 17.26 -14.93
CA ILE A 201 5.85 18.26 -13.89
C ILE A 201 6.96 18.16 -12.86
N THR A 202 7.60 19.29 -12.57
CA THR A 202 8.55 19.43 -11.45
C THR A 202 7.98 20.44 -10.47
N THR A 203 7.81 20.07 -9.21
CA THR A 203 7.14 20.88 -8.19
C THR A 203 7.64 20.53 -6.80
N PRO A 204 7.61 21.44 -5.81
CA PRO A 204 7.85 21.09 -4.41
C PRO A 204 6.77 20.17 -3.84
N THR A 205 5.49 20.39 -4.21
CA THR A 205 4.35 19.64 -3.69
C THR A 205 3.33 19.38 -4.79
N LEU A 206 2.81 18.15 -4.81
CA LEU A 206 1.76 17.71 -5.73
C LEU A 206 0.65 17.05 -4.92
N HIS A 207 -0.56 17.58 -5.01
CA HIS A 207 -1.77 16.92 -4.59
C HIS A 207 -2.47 16.31 -5.80
N TYR A 208 -2.83 15.03 -5.72
CA TYR A 208 -3.45 14.30 -6.81
C TYR A 208 -4.60 13.43 -6.32
N ASN A 209 -5.79 13.68 -6.81
CA ASN A 209 -6.92 12.79 -6.53
C ASN A 209 -7.03 11.74 -7.64
N THR A 210 -6.81 10.48 -7.26
CA THR A 210 -6.75 9.36 -8.21
C THR A 210 -8.11 8.98 -8.79
N ASN A 211 -9.22 9.43 -8.17
CA ASN A 211 -10.57 9.17 -8.64
C ASN A 211 -11.01 10.19 -9.70
N THR A 212 -10.70 11.47 -9.48
CA THR A 212 -11.07 12.56 -10.39
C THR A 212 -10.03 12.83 -11.48
N GLY A 213 -8.78 12.35 -11.27
CA GLY A 213 -7.64 12.64 -12.14
C GLY A 213 -7.15 14.10 -12.05
N VAL A 214 -7.60 14.85 -11.04
CA VAL A 214 -7.21 16.25 -10.86
C VAL A 214 -5.91 16.33 -10.09
N ALA A 215 -4.96 17.10 -10.62
CA ALA A 215 -3.67 17.39 -10.00
C ALA A 215 -3.57 18.89 -9.64
N HIS A 216 -3.10 19.18 -8.45
CA HIS A 216 -2.78 20.52 -7.99
C HIS A 216 -1.32 20.59 -7.62
N VAL A 217 -0.58 21.52 -8.20
CA VAL A 217 0.80 21.84 -7.84
C VAL A 217 0.81 23.03 -6.88
N GLN A 218 1.73 23.02 -5.92
CA GLN A 218 1.90 24.11 -4.98
C GLN A 218 3.37 24.50 -4.90
N GLY A 219 3.61 25.83 -4.98
CA GLY A 219 4.94 26.44 -5.04
C GLY A 219 5.46 26.55 -6.47
N LYS A 220 6.70 27.06 -6.60
CA LYS A 220 7.34 27.25 -7.91
C LYS A 220 7.42 25.93 -8.66
N SER A 221 6.67 25.83 -9.73
CA SER A 221 6.56 24.59 -10.51
C SER A 221 6.80 24.84 -11.99
N VAL A 222 7.31 23.82 -12.66
CA VAL A 222 7.55 23.83 -14.10
C VAL A 222 6.82 22.64 -14.72
N ILE A 223 6.01 22.92 -15.71
CA ILE A 223 5.23 21.92 -16.45
C ILE A 223 5.67 21.95 -17.91
N HIS A 224 6.26 20.87 -18.38
CA HIS A 224 6.59 20.65 -19.78
C HIS A 224 5.51 19.78 -20.44
N SER A 225 4.89 20.28 -21.49
CA SER A 225 4.00 19.51 -22.35
C SER A 225 4.81 18.74 -23.39
N ALA A 226 4.32 17.58 -23.82
CA ALA A 226 4.89 16.83 -24.94
C ALA A 226 4.85 17.60 -26.26
N LYS A 227 4.03 18.67 -26.37
CA LYS A 227 3.96 19.57 -27.52
C LYS A 227 5.00 20.69 -27.49
N GLY A 228 5.88 20.71 -26.48
CA GLY A 228 6.94 21.73 -26.33
C GLY A 228 6.52 22.99 -25.54
N GLU A 229 5.26 23.05 -25.06
CA GLU A 229 4.81 24.15 -24.21
C GLU A 229 5.44 24.04 -22.81
N VAL A 230 5.83 25.17 -22.23
CA VAL A 230 6.38 25.25 -20.88
C VAL A 230 5.57 26.26 -20.08
N VAL A 231 5.05 25.82 -18.93
CA VAL A 231 4.29 26.65 -18.00
C VAL A 231 5.06 26.75 -16.70
N HIS A 232 5.28 27.96 -16.22
CA HIS A 232 5.85 28.26 -14.91
C HIS A 232 4.75 28.77 -13.98
N THR A 233 4.73 28.27 -12.75
CA THR A 233 3.82 28.77 -11.70
C THR A 233 4.66 29.32 -10.54
N ASN A 234 4.11 30.30 -9.85
CA ASN A 234 4.68 30.86 -8.63
C ASN A 234 4.02 30.31 -7.39
#